data_ef04b91478729ef7be27b72492489d94
#
_entry.id   ef04b91478729ef7be27b72492489d94
#
_cell.length_a   1.000
_cell.length_b   1.000
_cell.length_c   1.000
_cell.angle_alpha   90.00
_cell.angle_beta   90.00
_cell.angle_gamma   90.00
#
_symmetry.space_group_name_H-M   'P 1'
#
loop_
_entity.id
_entity.type
_entity.pdbx_description
1 polymer ?
#
loop_
_entity_poly.entity_id
_entity_poly.type
_entity_poly.pdbx_seq_one_letter_code
_entity_poly.pdbx_strand_id
1 'polypeptide(L)'
;MKRLPLLLLFLALPLHAWTRASDLKIAKKAIEMGPPDLRLVLDRYAPEFQRGLQKAESDEGSAEHHYFVLSRTGNLRTRIDLETKAIISMIHGRQSMAVVAERLGMLSHLIADANNPFHTADDDRRLGVAHDDFEQYFERRMARFPTVFYGLDPQFRPSSYFDKTFARTRKFYPLMSEEYFRGGTLRTSADFDDRSTAFGVASVCYSHAVTDLVNLYYFIWKEAGGDVRSAAKMRSSDGRALNAN
;
A
#
# COMPACT_ATOMS: atom_id res chain seq x y z
N MET A 1 -20.62 -4.37 -54.39
CA MET A 1 -19.69 -4.81 -53.32
C MET A 1 -19.89 -3.88 -52.11
N LYS A 2 -20.61 -4.34 -51.08
CA LYS A 2 -20.87 -3.54 -49.87
C LYS A 2 -19.68 -3.69 -48.92
N ARG A 3 -18.98 -2.59 -48.63
CA ARG A 3 -17.90 -2.57 -47.65
C ARG A 3 -18.50 -2.54 -46.25
N LEU A 4 -18.32 -3.60 -45.50
CA LEU A 4 -18.68 -3.69 -44.08
C LEU A 4 -17.67 -2.84 -43.27
N PRO A 5 -18.13 -1.89 -42.44
CA PRO A 5 -17.19 -1.16 -41.58
C PRO A 5 -16.70 -2.10 -40.48
N LEU A 6 -15.37 -2.24 -40.38
CA LEU A 6 -14.72 -2.95 -39.30
C LEU A 6 -14.88 -2.12 -38.01
N LEU A 7 -15.81 -2.53 -37.17
CA LEU A 7 -16.00 -1.93 -35.84
C LEU A 7 -14.84 -2.38 -34.94
N LEU A 8 -13.82 -1.55 -34.80
CA LEU A 8 -12.76 -1.75 -33.81
C LEU A 8 -13.38 -1.58 -32.41
N LEU A 9 -13.69 -2.71 -31.79
CA LEU A 9 -14.06 -2.77 -30.38
C LEU A 9 -12.80 -2.47 -29.57
N PHE A 10 -12.65 -1.23 -29.14
CA PHE A 10 -11.70 -0.89 -28.07
C PHE A 10 -12.20 -1.58 -26.80
N LEU A 11 -11.66 -2.73 -26.50
CA LEU A 11 -11.72 -3.31 -25.15
C LEU A 11 -10.96 -2.35 -24.23
N ALA A 12 -11.70 -1.49 -23.53
CA ALA A 12 -11.17 -0.77 -22.39
C ALA A 12 -10.75 -1.86 -21.37
N LEU A 13 -9.47 -2.14 -21.30
CA LEU A 13 -8.92 -2.95 -20.21
C LEU A 13 -9.18 -2.15 -18.93
N PRO A 14 -9.67 -2.78 -17.87
CA PRO A 14 -9.86 -2.08 -16.61
C PRO A 14 -8.51 -1.53 -16.14
N LEU A 15 -8.49 -0.25 -15.85
CA LEU A 15 -7.39 0.46 -15.22
C LEU A 15 -7.27 -0.10 -13.80
N HIS A 16 -6.15 -0.70 -13.46
CA HIS A 16 -5.95 -1.33 -12.14
C HIS A 16 -4.95 -0.49 -11.35
N ALA A 17 -5.25 -0.21 -10.08
CA ALA A 17 -4.29 0.32 -9.10
C ALA A 17 -3.21 -0.72 -8.77
N TRP A 18 -2.48 -0.56 -7.69
CA TRP A 18 -1.48 -1.55 -7.28
C TRP A 18 -1.96 -2.96 -7.59
N THR A 19 -1.23 -3.68 -8.42
CA THR A 19 -1.67 -5.01 -8.82
C THR A 19 -1.82 -5.87 -7.56
N ARG A 20 -2.79 -6.76 -7.57
CA ARG A 20 -3.03 -7.72 -6.47
C ARG A 20 -1.75 -8.42 -6.00
N ALA A 21 -0.79 -8.64 -6.90
CA ALA A 21 0.48 -9.27 -6.56
C ALA A 21 1.36 -8.34 -5.71
N SER A 22 1.35 -7.04 -6.00
CA SER A 22 2.09 -6.02 -5.24
C SER A 22 1.54 -5.88 -3.83
N ASP A 23 0.23 -5.72 -3.70
CA ASP A 23 -0.46 -5.62 -2.41
C ASP A 23 -0.23 -6.86 -1.54
N LEU A 24 -0.39 -8.03 -2.14
CA LEU A 24 -0.18 -9.28 -1.42
C LEU A 24 1.26 -9.42 -0.92
N LYS A 25 2.25 -8.95 -1.68
CA LYS A 25 3.65 -8.98 -1.26
C LYS A 25 3.92 -8.00 -0.13
N ILE A 26 3.43 -6.76 -0.23
CA ILE A 26 3.52 -5.75 0.84
C ILE A 26 2.89 -6.30 2.12
N ALA A 27 1.65 -6.80 2.02
CA ALA A 27 0.90 -7.32 3.15
C ALA A 27 1.57 -8.54 3.78
N LYS A 28 2.02 -9.53 3.00
CA LYS A 28 2.75 -10.69 3.51
C LYS A 28 3.97 -10.28 4.30
N LYS A 29 4.74 -9.31 3.77
CA LYS A 29 5.93 -8.83 4.47
C LYS A 29 5.60 -8.12 5.78
N ALA A 30 4.52 -7.35 5.79
CA ALA A 30 4.04 -6.71 7.02
C ALA A 30 3.48 -7.73 8.03
N ILE A 31 2.79 -8.77 7.58
CA ILE A 31 2.29 -9.87 8.45
C ILE A 31 3.46 -10.63 9.10
N GLU A 32 4.53 -10.92 8.35
CA GLU A 32 5.74 -11.56 8.88
C GLU A 32 6.37 -10.77 10.04
N MET A 33 6.25 -9.43 9.99
CA MET A 33 6.84 -8.49 10.95
C MET A 33 5.84 -8.00 12.00
N GLY A 34 4.57 -8.37 11.85
CA GLY A 34 3.47 -7.96 12.71
C GLY A 34 3.38 -8.73 14.03
N PRO A 35 2.33 -8.49 14.83
CA PRO A 35 2.06 -9.23 16.05
C PRO A 35 1.93 -10.72 15.77
N PRO A 36 2.62 -11.62 16.52
CA PRO A 36 2.61 -13.05 16.26
C PRO A 36 1.21 -13.68 16.27
N ASP A 37 0.35 -13.27 17.21
CA ASP A 37 -1.01 -13.79 17.30
C ASP A 37 -1.86 -13.35 16.11
N LEU A 38 -1.73 -12.09 15.67
CA LEU A 38 -2.38 -11.61 14.47
C LEU A 38 -1.92 -12.38 13.23
N ARG A 39 -0.62 -12.68 13.14
CA ARG A 39 -0.08 -13.49 12.07
C ARG A 39 -0.76 -14.87 12.00
N LEU A 40 -0.90 -15.57 13.13
CA LEU A 40 -1.59 -16.86 13.17
C LEU A 40 -3.05 -16.76 12.68
N VAL A 41 -3.73 -15.68 13.04
CA VAL A 41 -5.09 -15.41 12.55
C VAL A 41 -5.08 -15.21 11.03
N LEU A 42 -4.20 -14.36 10.51
CA LEU A 42 -4.16 -14.06 9.07
C LEU A 42 -3.67 -15.24 8.23
N ASP A 43 -2.79 -16.09 8.77
CA ASP A 43 -2.40 -17.34 8.12
C ASP A 43 -3.60 -18.30 8.02
N ARG A 44 -4.41 -18.40 9.08
CA ARG A 44 -5.60 -19.25 9.12
C ARG A 44 -6.70 -18.77 8.17
N TYR A 45 -6.89 -17.47 8.03
CA TYR A 45 -7.93 -16.83 7.22
C TYR A 45 -7.34 -16.16 5.97
N ALA A 46 -6.26 -16.72 5.42
CA ALA A 46 -5.58 -16.17 4.24
C ALA A 46 -6.49 -16.01 3.00
N PRO A 47 -7.45 -16.95 2.70
CA PRO A 47 -8.39 -16.74 1.61
C PRO A 47 -9.30 -15.51 1.79
N GLU A 48 -9.77 -15.28 3.03
CA GLU A 48 -10.60 -14.13 3.37
C GLU A 48 -9.82 -12.82 3.24
N PHE A 49 -8.61 -12.81 3.75
CA PHE A 49 -7.70 -11.67 3.62
C PHE A 49 -7.45 -11.32 2.14
N GLN A 50 -7.18 -12.33 1.30
CA GLN A 50 -6.99 -12.11 -0.14
C GLN A 50 -8.26 -11.62 -0.83
N ARG A 51 -9.46 -12.07 -0.41
CA ARG A 51 -10.72 -11.50 -0.90
C ARG A 51 -10.85 -10.02 -0.54
N GLY A 52 -10.40 -9.63 0.65
CA GLY A 52 -10.38 -8.23 1.06
C GLY A 52 -9.51 -7.36 0.16
N LEU A 53 -8.29 -7.80 -0.15
CA LEU A 53 -7.43 -7.14 -1.14
C LEU A 53 -8.15 -7.00 -2.50
N GLN A 54 -8.75 -8.07 -2.99
CA GLN A 54 -9.45 -8.07 -4.28
C GLN A 54 -10.68 -7.16 -4.30
N LYS A 55 -11.43 -7.07 -3.20
CA LYS A 55 -12.58 -6.16 -3.11
C LYS A 55 -12.15 -4.70 -3.18
N ALA A 56 -11.08 -4.34 -2.51
CA ALA A 56 -10.54 -2.99 -2.59
C ALA A 56 -10.11 -2.68 -4.03
N GLU A 57 -9.35 -3.56 -4.67
CA GLU A 57 -8.91 -3.42 -6.06
C GLU A 57 -10.08 -3.21 -7.04
N SER A 58 -11.24 -3.85 -6.82
CA SER A 58 -12.40 -3.72 -7.71
C SER A 58 -13.10 -2.36 -7.65
N ASP A 59 -12.88 -1.59 -6.60
CA ASP A 59 -13.43 -0.24 -6.41
C ASP A 59 -12.51 0.86 -6.96
N GLU A 60 -11.52 0.51 -7.77
CA GLU A 60 -10.52 1.41 -8.32
C GLU A 60 -11.10 2.54 -9.16
N GLY A 61 -10.41 3.68 -9.11
CA GLY A 61 -10.85 4.91 -9.73
C GLY A 61 -11.85 5.70 -8.89
N SER A 62 -12.33 5.15 -7.77
CA SER A 62 -13.16 5.88 -6.82
C SER A 62 -12.32 6.89 -6.04
N ALA A 63 -12.94 8.00 -5.59
CA ALA A 63 -12.29 8.99 -4.72
C ALA A 63 -11.78 8.38 -3.39
N GLU A 64 -12.15 7.15 -3.07
CA GLU A 64 -11.77 6.44 -1.85
C GLU A 64 -10.34 5.89 -1.88
N HIS A 65 -9.72 5.80 -3.09
CA HIS A 65 -8.34 5.34 -3.29
C HIS A 65 -7.33 6.49 -3.42
N HIS A 66 -7.80 7.74 -3.40
CA HIS A 66 -6.94 8.91 -3.59
C HIS A 66 -7.08 9.88 -2.41
N TYR A 67 -5.98 10.54 -2.08
CA TYR A 67 -5.96 11.73 -1.25
C TYR A 67 -4.93 12.71 -1.79
N PHE A 68 -5.40 13.69 -2.54
CA PHE A 68 -4.57 14.72 -3.14
C PHE A 68 -4.21 15.80 -2.11
N VAL A 69 -2.95 15.80 -1.70
CA VAL A 69 -2.49 16.55 -0.53
C VAL A 69 -2.64 18.07 -0.69
N LEU A 70 -2.43 18.61 -1.89
CA LEU A 70 -2.53 20.06 -2.12
C LEU A 70 -3.97 20.56 -2.14
N SER A 71 -4.82 19.90 -2.92
CA SER A 71 -6.25 20.24 -3.02
C SER A 71 -7.05 19.77 -1.82
N ARG A 72 -6.51 18.84 -1.01
CA ARG A 72 -7.20 18.16 0.10
C ARG A 72 -8.48 17.46 -0.34
N THR A 73 -8.48 16.91 -1.55
CA THR A 73 -9.59 16.16 -2.12
C THR A 73 -9.30 14.66 -2.13
N GLY A 74 -10.36 13.85 -2.26
CA GLY A 74 -10.28 12.40 -2.13
C GLY A 74 -10.54 11.91 -0.71
N ASN A 75 -10.93 10.66 -0.59
CA ASN A 75 -11.45 10.08 0.66
C ASN A 75 -10.53 9.06 1.31
N LEU A 76 -9.41 8.69 0.66
CA LEU A 76 -8.50 7.62 1.14
C LEU A 76 -8.10 7.80 2.62
N ARG A 77 -7.76 9.03 3.01
CA ARG A 77 -7.41 9.36 4.39
C ARG A 77 -8.54 9.02 5.38
N THR A 78 -9.76 9.45 5.05
CA THR A 78 -10.95 9.20 5.88
C THR A 78 -11.29 7.71 5.90
N ARG A 79 -11.13 7.03 4.76
CA ARG A 79 -11.40 5.60 4.64
C ARG A 79 -10.46 4.78 5.52
N ILE A 80 -9.16 5.07 5.54
CA ILE A 80 -8.20 4.41 6.44
C ILE A 80 -8.63 4.55 7.91
N ASP A 81 -9.02 5.74 8.34
CA ASP A 81 -9.48 5.99 9.72
C ASP A 81 -10.77 5.21 10.06
N LEU A 82 -11.74 5.19 9.15
CA LEU A 82 -13.01 4.49 9.34
C LEU A 82 -12.81 2.97 9.37
N GLU A 83 -12.04 2.42 8.45
CA GLU A 83 -11.75 0.97 8.41
C GLU A 83 -10.98 0.53 9.65
N THR A 84 -10.00 1.32 10.10
CA THR A 84 -9.24 1.03 11.32
C THR A 84 -10.16 0.92 12.53
N LYS A 85 -11.06 1.89 12.72
CA LYS A 85 -12.03 1.90 13.84
C LYS A 85 -13.04 0.76 13.72
N ALA A 86 -13.51 0.50 12.51
CA ALA A 86 -14.46 -0.60 12.25
C ALA A 86 -13.86 -1.95 12.61
N ILE A 87 -12.61 -2.22 12.23
CA ILE A 87 -11.92 -3.47 12.54
C ILE A 87 -11.75 -3.65 14.06
N ILE A 88 -11.31 -2.62 14.78
CA ILE A 88 -11.19 -2.67 16.24
C ILE A 88 -12.56 -2.96 16.89
N SER A 89 -13.61 -2.28 16.44
CA SER A 89 -14.98 -2.50 16.91
C SER A 89 -15.49 -3.91 16.64
N MET A 90 -15.17 -4.46 15.45
CA MET A 90 -15.53 -5.84 15.10
C MET A 90 -14.88 -6.87 16.02
N ILE A 91 -13.59 -6.69 16.37
CA ILE A 91 -12.88 -7.59 17.27
C ILE A 91 -13.48 -7.49 18.70
N HIS A 92 -13.73 -6.29 19.21
CA HIS A 92 -14.40 -6.09 20.50
C HIS A 92 -15.82 -6.69 20.51
N GLY A 93 -16.56 -6.55 19.41
CA GLY A 93 -17.88 -7.14 19.21
C GLY A 93 -17.87 -8.65 18.96
N ARG A 94 -16.70 -9.32 19.04
CA ARG A 94 -16.51 -10.75 18.80
C ARG A 94 -17.04 -11.21 17.43
N GLN A 95 -16.93 -10.39 16.42
CA GLN A 95 -17.21 -10.78 15.05
C GLN A 95 -16.29 -11.92 14.61
N SER A 96 -16.74 -12.68 13.60
CA SER A 96 -15.91 -13.75 13.03
C SER A 96 -14.57 -13.23 12.55
N MET A 97 -13.47 -13.90 12.94
CA MET A 97 -12.13 -13.53 12.47
C MET A 97 -11.96 -13.67 10.95
N ALA A 98 -12.82 -14.44 10.29
CA ALA A 98 -12.88 -14.49 8.83
C ALA A 98 -13.29 -13.12 8.24
N VAL A 99 -14.30 -12.47 8.82
CA VAL A 99 -14.75 -11.12 8.42
C VAL A 99 -13.69 -10.08 8.77
N VAL A 100 -13.07 -10.18 9.95
CA VAL A 100 -11.97 -9.30 10.36
C VAL A 100 -10.78 -9.40 9.40
N ALA A 101 -10.41 -10.62 9.00
CA ALA A 101 -9.32 -10.85 8.04
C ALA A 101 -9.62 -10.23 6.66
N GLU A 102 -10.86 -10.37 6.16
CA GLU A 102 -11.28 -9.72 4.92
C GLU A 102 -11.15 -8.18 5.01
N ARG A 103 -11.59 -7.58 6.10
CA ARG A 103 -11.46 -6.12 6.32
C ARG A 103 -10.00 -5.69 6.46
N LEU A 104 -9.16 -6.48 7.12
CA LEU A 104 -7.72 -6.23 7.18
C LEU A 104 -7.05 -6.31 5.79
N GLY A 105 -7.54 -7.19 4.90
CA GLY A 105 -7.12 -7.23 3.51
C GLY A 105 -7.45 -5.93 2.78
N MET A 106 -8.69 -5.44 2.88
CA MET A 106 -9.10 -4.15 2.29
C MET A 106 -8.24 -2.99 2.83
N LEU A 107 -8.07 -2.93 4.15
CA LEU A 107 -7.24 -1.89 4.77
C LEU A 107 -5.78 -1.95 4.30
N SER A 108 -5.24 -3.13 4.04
CA SER A 108 -3.87 -3.30 3.57
C SER A 108 -3.66 -2.70 2.17
N HIS A 109 -4.62 -2.84 1.28
CA HIS A 109 -4.63 -2.18 -0.02
C HIS A 109 -4.65 -0.64 0.13
N LEU A 110 -5.54 -0.10 0.97
CA LEU A 110 -5.59 1.35 1.20
C LEU A 110 -4.27 1.93 1.75
N ILE A 111 -3.51 1.13 2.51
CA ILE A 111 -2.19 1.56 2.98
C ILE A 111 -1.15 1.50 1.85
N ALA A 112 -1.25 0.56 0.93
CA ALA A 112 -0.43 0.55 -0.28
C ALA A 112 -0.69 1.80 -1.12
N ASP A 113 -1.97 2.16 -1.34
CA ASP A 113 -2.37 3.39 -2.05
C ASP A 113 -1.81 4.66 -1.38
N ALA A 114 -1.86 4.75 -0.06
CA ALA A 114 -1.30 5.88 0.68
C ALA A 114 0.23 6.04 0.46
N ASN A 115 0.90 4.99 0.00
CA ASN A 115 2.32 4.97 -0.34
C ASN A 115 2.58 5.00 -1.86
N ASN A 116 1.55 5.20 -2.69
CA ASN A 116 1.69 5.41 -4.12
C ASN A 116 1.71 6.91 -4.44
N PRO A 117 2.78 7.45 -5.06
CA PRO A 117 2.85 8.88 -5.39
C PRO A 117 1.68 9.38 -6.25
N PHE A 118 1.16 8.52 -7.14
CA PHE A 118 0.06 8.89 -8.04
C PHE A 118 -1.30 8.96 -7.34
N HIS A 119 -1.45 8.35 -6.16
CA HIS A 119 -2.64 8.47 -5.32
C HIS A 119 -2.63 9.68 -4.39
N THR A 120 -1.48 10.42 -4.32
CA THR A 120 -1.28 11.50 -3.37
C THR A 120 -1.04 12.88 -4.00
N ALA A 121 -0.94 12.95 -5.33
CA ALA A 121 -0.66 14.18 -6.06
C ALA A 121 -1.51 14.30 -7.32
N ASP A 122 -2.02 15.53 -7.54
CA ASP A 122 -2.85 15.94 -8.67
C ASP A 122 -2.23 17.12 -9.45
N ASP A 123 -0.94 17.35 -9.27
CA ASP A 123 -0.22 18.54 -9.75
C ASP A 123 -0.11 18.57 -11.29
N ASP A 124 -0.12 17.40 -11.92
CA ASP A 124 0.07 17.28 -13.37
C ASP A 124 -0.78 16.16 -13.97
N ARG A 125 -1.92 16.56 -14.57
CA ARG A 125 -2.88 15.63 -15.19
C ARG A 125 -2.29 14.81 -16.34
N ARG A 126 -1.16 15.22 -16.92
CA ARG A 126 -0.48 14.45 -17.98
C ARG A 126 0.01 13.11 -17.46
N LEU A 127 0.22 12.98 -16.16
CA LEU A 127 0.75 11.76 -15.55
C LEU A 127 -0.32 10.70 -15.24
N GLY A 128 -1.61 10.96 -15.51
CA GLY A 128 -2.63 9.92 -15.37
C GLY A 128 -2.33 8.66 -16.18
N VAL A 129 -1.75 8.82 -17.37
CA VAL A 129 -1.33 7.68 -18.21
C VAL A 129 -0.08 6.96 -17.69
N ALA A 130 0.71 7.61 -16.82
CA ALA A 130 1.90 7.02 -16.21
C ALA A 130 1.57 6.21 -14.93
N HIS A 131 0.38 6.40 -14.39
CA HIS A 131 -0.06 5.71 -13.19
C HIS A 131 -0.05 4.19 -13.38
N ASP A 132 -0.79 3.69 -14.35
CA ASP A 132 -0.86 2.26 -14.64
C ASP A 132 0.49 1.67 -15.03
N ASP A 133 1.28 2.42 -15.82
CA ASP A 133 2.61 1.99 -16.22
C ASP A 133 3.56 1.87 -15.02
N PHE A 134 3.46 2.81 -14.06
CA PHE A 134 4.25 2.75 -12.83
C PHE A 134 3.87 1.54 -11.96
N GLU A 135 2.62 1.22 -11.85
CA GLU A 135 2.16 0.08 -11.06
C GLU A 135 2.59 -1.26 -11.67
N GLN A 136 2.46 -1.40 -12.97
CA GLN A 136 3.00 -2.54 -13.68
C GLN A 136 4.54 -2.63 -13.56
N TYR A 137 5.23 -1.49 -13.59
CA TYR A 137 6.67 -1.44 -13.33
C TYR A 137 7.01 -1.91 -11.92
N PHE A 138 6.28 -1.41 -10.93
CA PHE A 138 6.46 -1.81 -9.54
C PHE A 138 6.32 -3.33 -9.38
N GLU A 139 5.27 -3.93 -9.92
CA GLU A 139 5.07 -5.38 -9.88
C GLU A 139 6.24 -6.13 -10.52
N ARG A 140 6.66 -5.73 -11.71
CA ARG A 140 7.78 -6.38 -12.40
C ARG A 140 9.09 -6.30 -11.63
N ARG A 141 9.32 -5.23 -10.86
CA ARG A 141 10.57 -4.97 -10.15
C ARG A 141 10.54 -5.31 -8.67
N MET A 142 9.37 -5.52 -8.06
CA MET A 142 9.23 -5.67 -6.61
C MET A 142 10.03 -6.83 -6.02
N ALA A 143 10.38 -7.87 -6.79
CA ALA A 143 11.25 -8.95 -6.33
C ALA A 143 12.67 -8.47 -6.00
N ARG A 144 13.08 -7.33 -6.54
CA ARG A 144 14.41 -6.72 -6.39
C ARG A 144 14.45 -5.62 -5.34
N PHE A 145 13.30 -5.18 -4.81
CA PHE A 145 13.27 -4.14 -3.80
C PHE A 145 13.78 -4.69 -2.46
N PRO A 146 14.79 -4.07 -1.84
CA PRO A 146 15.15 -4.36 -0.48
C PRO A 146 14.00 -3.96 0.45
N THR A 147 13.77 -4.73 1.52
CA THR A 147 12.84 -4.34 2.57
C THR A 147 13.60 -3.59 3.65
N VAL A 148 13.30 -2.31 3.80
CA VAL A 148 13.81 -1.49 4.90
C VAL A 148 12.66 -1.24 5.88
N PHE A 149 12.82 -1.69 7.11
CA PHE A 149 11.86 -1.42 8.18
C PHE A 149 12.30 -0.18 8.97
N TYR A 150 11.48 0.86 8.94
CA TYR A 150 11.80 2.14 9.60
C TYR A 150 11.45 2.18 11.08
N GLY A 151 10.99 1.06 11.64
CA GLY A 151 10.68 0.93 13.06
C GLY A 151 9.21 1.11 13.38
N LEU A 152 8.85 0.75 14.63
CA LEU A 152 7.53 1.06 15.18
C LEU A 152 7.55 2.46 15.78
N ASP A 153 6.49 3.22 15.50
CA ASP A 153 6.25 4.50 16.17
C ASP A 153 5.59 4.23 17.54
N PRO A 154 6.26 4.52 18.67
CA PRO A 154 5.70 4.29 19.99
C PRO A 154 4.49 5.19 20.29
N GLN A 155 4.33 6.28 19.54
CA GLN A 155 3.23 7.23 19.66
C GLN A 155 2.27 7.15 18.46
N PHE A 156 2.21 5.98 17.80
CA PHE A 156 1.38 5.79 16.63
C PHE A 156 -0.08 6.16 16.88
N ARG A 157 -0.57 7.11 16.10
CA ARG A 157 -1.96 7.52 16.04
C ARG A 157 -2.37 7.59 14.57
N PRO A 158 -3.29 6.74 14.09
CA PRO A 158 -3.58 6.59 12.66
C PRO A 158 -3.72 7.92 11.92
N SER A 159 -4.63 8.80 12.33
CA SER A 159 -4.88 10.07 11.64
C SER A 159 -3.61 10.90 11.42
N SER A 160 -2.88 11.23 12.50
CA SER A 160 -1.69 12.08 12.39
C SER A 160 -0.51 11.37 11.73
N TYR A 161 -0.43 10.05 11.85
CA TYR A 161 0.58 9.24 11.20
C TYR A 161 0.37 9.25 9.67
N PHE A 162 -0.86 8.98 9.22
CA PHE A 162 -1.16 8.96 7.79
C PHE A 162 -1.14 10.35 7.15
N ASP A 163 -1.41 11.44 7.89
CA ASP A 163 -1.15 12.79 7.39
C ASP A 163 0.33 12.98 7.00
N LYS A 164 1.26 12.45 7.82
CA LYS A 164 2.70 12.47 7.51
C LYS A 164 3.04 11.53 6.35
N THR A 165 2.39 10.35 6.28
CA THR A 165 2.55 9.41 5.17
C THR A 165 2.18 10.05 3.84
N PHE A 166 1.00 10.64 3.72
CA PHE A 166 0.56 11.33 2.50
C PHE A 166 1.51 12.47 2.12
N ALA A 167 1.89 13.32 3.09
CA ALA A 167 2.83 14.42 2.84
C ALA A 167 4.22 13.93 2.41
N ARG A 168 4.68 12.78 2.92
CA ARG A 168 5.93 12.13 2.51
C ARG A 168 5.81 11.57 1.10
N THR A 169 4.79 10.79 0.83
CA THR A 169 4.59 10.09 -0.44
C THR A 169 4.46 11.06 -1.59
N ARG A 170 3.71 12.15 -1.39
CA ARG A 170 3.57 13.22 -2.40
C ARG A 170 4.91 13.80 -2.85
N LYS A 171 5.93 13.86 -1.99
CA LYS A 171 7.25 14.39 -2.35
C LYS A 171 7.96 13.59 -3.45
N PHE A 172 7.55 12.36 -3.68
CA PHE A 172 8.10 11.53 -4.75
C PHE A 172 7.47 11.82 -6.12
N TYR A 173 6.28 12.46 -6.15
CA TYR A 173 5.59 12.73 -7.40
C TYR A 173 6.38 13.60 -8.38
N PRO A 174 7.02 14.72 -7.99
CA PRO A 174 7.85 15.51 -8.91
C PRO A 174 9.01 14.69 -9.50
N LEU A 175 9.59 13.76 -8.73
CA LEU A 175 10.65 12.87 -9.20
C LEU A 175 10.13 11.91 -10.28
N MET A 176 8.91 11.40 -10.10
CA MET A 176 8.26 10.55 -11.10
C MET A 176 7.90 11.36 -12.34
N SER A 177 7.40 12.61 -12.19
CA SER A 177 7.12 13.50 -13.30
C SER A 177 8.37 13.76 -14.14
N GLU A 178 9.50 14.05 -13.49
CA GLU A 178 10.78 14.27 -14.19
C GLU A 178 11.25 12.99 -14.89
N GLU A 179 11.13 11.82 -14.27
CA GLU A 179 11.56 10.56 -14.88
C GLU A 179 10.72 10.19 -16.10
N TYR A 180 9.40 10.34 -16.02
CA TYR A 180 8.47 10.04 -17.11
C TYR A 180 8.53 11.07 -18.25
N PHE A 181 8.85 12.33 -17.97
CA PHE A 181 8.90 13.41 -18.97
C PHE A 181 10.31 13.92 -19.27
N ARG A 182 11.32 13.14 -18.98
CA ARG A 182 12.69 13.50 -19.30
C ARG A 182 12.85 13.80 -20.80
N GLY A 183 13.29 15.04 -21.12
CA GLY A 183 13.41 15.50 -22.50
C GLY A 183 12.11 15.96 -23.15
N GLY A 184 11.03 16.16 -22.36
CA GLY A 184 9.75 16.71 -22.84
C GLY A 184 8.84 15.69 -23.54
N THR A 185 9.22 14.41 -23.57
CA THR A 185 8.45 13.31 -24.17
C THR A 185 8.06 12.32 -23.09
N LEU A 186 6.81 11.83 -23.11
CA LEU A 186 6.37 10.77 -22.22
C LEU A 186 7.15 9.48 -22.52
N ARG A 187 7.84 8.97 -21.52
CA ARG A 187 8.52 7.68 -21.53
C ARG A 187 7.64 6.60 -20.92
N THR A 188 8.04 5.36 -21.11
CA THR A 188 7.42 4.21 -20.46
C THR A 188 8.42 3.50 -19.56
N SER A 189 7.92 2.72 -18.62
CA SER A 189 8.76 1.94 -17.72
C SER A 189 9.60 0.84 -18.42
N ALA A 190 9.38 0.60 -19.71
CA ALA A 190 10.26 -0.25 -20.51
C ALA A 190 11.70 0.28 -20.54
N ASP A 191 11.86 1.61 -20.41
CA ASP A 191 13.16 2.29 -20.41
C ASP A 191 13.80 2.40 -19.02
N PHE A 192 13.12 1.95 -17.95
CA PHE A 192 13.57 2.11 -16.57
C PHE A 192 14.33 0.87 -16.11
N ASP A 193 15.57 1.07 -15.72
CA ASP A 193 16.42 0.07 -15.09
C ASP A 193 16.48 0.27 -13.56
N ASP A 194 17.35 -0.50 -12.88
CA ASP A 194 17.51 -0.43 -11.43
C ASP A 194 18.31 0.80 -10.96
N ARG A 195 18.77 1.64 -11.86
CA ARG A 195 19.43 2.92 -11.58
C ARG A 195 18.48 4.09 -11.82
N SER A 196 17.29 3.83 -12.37
CA SER A 196 16.29 4.86 -12.63
C SER A 196 15.74 5.46 -11.34
N THR A 197 15.31 6.70 -11.42
CA THR A 197 14.60 7.37 -10.32
C THR A 197 13.33 6.58 -9.94
N ALA A 198 12.64 6.01 -10.94
CA ALA A 198 11.46 5.19 -10.74
C ALA A 198 11.75 3.95 -9.86
N PHE A 199 12.91 3.27 -10.04
CA PHE A 199 13.31 2.16 -9.19
C PHE A 199 13.53 2.60 -7.74
N GLY A 200 14.24 3.71 -7.55
CA GLY A 200 14.50 4.27 -6.23
C GLY A 200 13.19 4.62 -5.50
N VAL A 201 12.30 5.34 -6.17
CA VAL A 201 10.99 5.72 -5.63
C VAL A 201 10.15 4.48 -5.30
N ALA A 202 10.01 3.54 -6.21
CA ALA A 202 9.24 2.31 -6.00
C ALA A 202 9.77 1.50 -4.80
N SER A 203 11.09 1.35 -4.69
CA SER A 203 11.74 0.64 -3.58
C SER A 203 11.51 1.30 -2.22
N VAL A 204 11.56 2.63 -2.17
CA VAL A 204 11.29 3.42 -0.95
C VAL A 204 9.82 3.34 -0.58
N CYS A 205 8.90 3.49 -1.55
CA CYS A 205 7.46 3.36 -1.34
C CYS A 205 7.08 1.97 -0.82
N TYR A 206 7.67 0.90 -1.39
CA TYR A 206 7.51 -0.47 -0.90
C TYR A 206 7.89 -0.59 0.59
N SER A 207 9.06 -0.10 0.95
CA SER A 207 9.56 -0.19 2.33
C SER A 207 8.72 0.62 3.32
N HIS A 208 8.22 1.78 2.90
CA HIS A 208 7.28 2.58 3.68
C HIS A 208 5.93 1.90 3.82
N ALA A 209 5.35 1.37 2.74
CA ALA A 209 4.08 0.65 2.79
C ALA A 209 4.13 -0.53 3.78
N VAL A 210 5.20 -1.33 3.75
CA VAL A 210 5.43 -2.40 4.72
C VAL A 210 5.51 -1.85 6.14
N THR A 211 6.29 -0.79 6.38
CA THR A 211 6.46 -0.21 7.72
C THR A 211 5.17 0.39 8.25
N ASP A 212 4.44 1.12 7.42
CA ASP A 212 3.17 1.76 7.79
C ASP A 212 2.13 0.70 8.15
N LEU A 213 2.07 -0.38 7.38
CA LEU A 213 1.15 -1.49 7.62
C LEU A 213 1.51 -2.26 8.91
N VAL A 214 2.81 -2.49 9.18
CA VAL A 214 3.25 -3.08 10.46
C VAL A 214 2.82 -2.22 11.64
N ASN A 215 3.04 -0.91 11.58
CA ASN A 215 2.61 0.03 12.64
C ASN A 215 1.10 -0.03 12.86
N LEU A 216 0.32 -0.07 11.79
CA LEU A 216 -1.13 -0.14 11.86
C LEU A 216 -1.62 -1.47 12.45
N TYR A 217 -1.02 -2.60 12.06
CA TYR A 217 -1.34 -3.91 12.60
C TYR A 217 -1.05 -4.00 14.11
N TYR A 218 0.09 -3.44 14.56
CA TYR A 218 0.40 -3.35 15.99
C TYR A 218 -0.63 -2.49 16.74
N PHE A 219 -1.01 -1.36 16.17
CA PHE A 219 -2.02 -0.48 16.75
C PHE A 219 -3.37 -1.18 16.87
N ILE A 220 -3.90 -1.72 15.78
CA ILE A 220 -5.20 -2.40 15.75
C ILE A 220 -5.21 -3.55 16.76
N TRP A 221 -4.17 -4.40 16.73
CA TRP A 221 -4.11 -5.56 17.59
C TRP A 221 -4.03 -5.20 19.07
N LYS A 222 -3.23 -4.21 19.41
CA LYS A 222 -3.13 -3.67 20.76
C LYS A 222 -4.44 -3.07 21.25
N GLU A 223 -5.07 -2.19 20.45
CA GLU A 223 -6.35 -1.55 20.82
C GLU A 223 -7.48 -2.58 20.95
N ALA A 224 -7.42 -3.67 20.18
CA ALA A 224 -8.35 -4.78 20.27
C ALA A 224 -8.08 -5.75 21.46
N GLY A 225 -7.08 -5.49 22.29
CA GLY A 225 -6.72 -6.32 23.45
C GLY A 225 -5.85 -7.54 23.13
N GLY A 226 -5.28 -7.60 21.92
CA GLY A 226 -4.36 -8.67 21.52
C GLY A 226 -2.99 -8.58 22.19
N ASP A 227 -2.26 -9.70 22.25
CA ASP A 227 -0.94 -9.75 22.86
C ASP A 227 0.14 -9.24 21.89
N VAL A 228 0.78 -8.13 22.26
CA VAL A 228 1.90 -7.53 21.51
C VAL A 228 3.26 -7.70 22.26
N ARG A 229 3.29 -8.36 23.42
CA ARG A 229 4.47 -8.46 24.28
C ARG A 229 5.56 -9.37 23.72
N SER A 230 5.19 -10.36 22.93
CA SER A 230 6.14 -11.27 22.27
C SER A 230 7.05 -10.51 21.29
N ALA A 231 6.54 -9.44 20.65
CA ALA A 231 7.33 -8.60 19.78
C ALA A 231 8.37 -7.73 20.53
N ALA A 232 8.08 -7.33 21.76
CA ALA A 232 9.04 -6.61 22.61
C ALA A 232 10.21 -7.51 23.04
N LYS A 233 9.98 -8.81 23.25
CA LYS A 233 11.04 -9.79 23.58
C LYS A 233 11.98 -10.04 22.40
N MET A 234 11.48 -10.12 21.16
CA MET A 234 12.33 -10.29 19.97
C MET A 234 13.31 -9.12 19.80
N ARG A 235 12.89 -7.88 20.11
CA ARG A 235 13.77 -6.70 20.03
C ARG A 235 14.88 -6.69 21.07
N SER A 236 14.65 -7.22 22.27
CA SER A 236 15.67 -7.28 23.31
C SER A 236 16.73 -8.35 23.04
N SER A 237 16.40 -9.40 22.28
CA SER A 237 17.34 -10.44 21.89
C SER A 237 18.26 -10.00 20.74
N ASP A 238 17.70 -9.29 19.75
CA ASP A 238 18.49 -8.80 18.61
C ASP A 238 19.43 -7.65 19.00
N GLY A 239 19.03 -6.80 19.94
CA GLY A 239 19.88 -5.74 20.48
C GLY A 239 21.05 -6.24 21.33
N ARG A 240 20.97 -7.45 21.88
CA ARG A 240 22.08 -8.08 22.62
C ARG A 240 23.07 -8.80 21.72
N ALA A 241 22.62 -9.30 20.57
CA ALA A 241 23.50 -9.99 19.62
C ALA A 241 24.45 -9.03 18.88
N LEU A 242 24.10 -7.76 18.73
CA LEU A 242 24.91 -6.74 18.06
C LEU A 242 26.01 -6.11 18.97
N ASN A 243 25.93 -6.31 20.28
CA ASN A 243 26.91 -5.75 21.25
C ASN A 243 27.85 -6.81 21.82
N ALA A 244 27.91 -8.02 21.26
CA ALA A 244 28.72 -9.12 21.74
C ALA A 244 29.86 -9.54 20.79
N ASN A 245 30.32 -8.61 19.90
CA ASN A 245 31.54 -8.80 19.10
C ASN A 245 32.41 -7.53 19.15
#